data_8ea2d01a41e8e8abd7ba2b3d68d5672b
#
_entry.id   8ea2d01a41e8e8abd7ba2b3d68d5672b
#
_cell.length_a   1.000
_cell.length_b   1.000
_cell.length_c   1.000
_cell.angle_alpha   90.00
_cell.angle_beta   90.00
_cell.angle_gamma   90.00
#
_symmetry.space_group_name_H-M   'P 1'
#
loop_
_entity.id
_entity.type
_entity.pdbx_description
1 polymer ?
#
loop_
_entity_poly.entity_id
_entity_poly.type
_entity_poly.pdbx_seq_one_letter_code
_entity_poly.pdbx_strand_id
1 'polypeptide(L)'
;MTRGKNSFTPGTPLPDHWFHILLALADDKRHGLGILQEVTEQTGGHIQVWPGMLYLALKRMTDEGLVSETEAPADFVTGGGRPRFYRITPLGVRACKAEADRHARLVNAARAKRILRKDP
;
A
#
# COMPACT_ATOMS: atom_id res chain seq x y z
N MET A 1 28.88 -10.40 1.48
CA MET A 1 28.20 -9.65 0.47
C MET A 1 26.99 -8.92 1.02
N THR A 2 26.85 -7.72 0.65
CA THR A 2 25.77 -6.91 1.16
C THR A 2 24.53 -7.11 0.33
N ARG A 3 23.44 -7.40 0.99
CA ARG A 3 22.16 -7.47 0.35
C ARG A 3 21.68 -6.07 0.05
N GLY A 4 21.05 -5.88 -1.07
CA GLY A 4 20.49 -4.60 -1.38
C GLY A 4 19.41 -4.20 -0.39
N LYS A 5 19.30 -2.89 -0.14
CA LYS A 5 18.25 -2.39 0.75
C LYS A 5 16.87 -2.71 0.25
N ASN A 6 16.74 -2.90 -1.06
CA ASN A 6 15.45 -3.10 -1.71
C ASN A 6 15.17 -4.57 -1.96
N SER A 7 15.58 -5.45 -1.05
CA SER A 7 15.32 -6.88 -1.24
C SER A 7 14.28 -7.39 -0.27
N PHE A 8 13.14 -6.75 -0.26
CA PHE A 8 12.02 -7.23 0.53
C PHE A 8 11.64 -8.64 0.09
N THR A 9 11.39 -9.52 1.04
CA THR A 9 10.98 -10.89 0.76
C THR A 9 9.47 -11.00 0.89
N PRO A 10 8.76 -11.32 -0.21
CA PRO A 10 7.31 -11.53 -0.12
C PRO A 10 7.00 -12.63 0.90
N GLY A 11 5.93 -12.44 1.64
CA GLY A 11 5.57 -13.35 2.73
C GLY A 11 5.99 -12.85 4.09
N THR A 12 6.97 -11.95 4.15
CA THR A 12 7.30 -11.26 5.39
C THR A 12 6.13 -10.34 5.76
N PRO A 13 5.66 -10.37 7.00
CA PRO A 13 4.57 -9.46 7.38
C PRO A 13 4.98 -8.01 7.15
N LEU A 14 4.06 -7.24 6.58
CA LEU A 14 4.28 -5.83 6.33
C LEU A 14 3.98 -5.01 7.58
N PRO A 15 4.69 -3.91 7.80
CA PRO A 15 4.23 -2.95 8.81
C PRO A 15 2.79 -2.54 8.51
N ASP A 16 2.06 -2.17 9.54
CA ASP A 16 0.61 -2.03 9.47
C ASP A 16 0.15 -1.19 8.29
N HIS A 17 0.68 0.01 8.17
CA HIS A 17 0.17 0.94 7.17
C HIS A 17 0.72 0.69 5.77
N TRP A 18 1.76 -0.13 5.64
CA TRP A 18 2.34 -0.42 4.33
C TRP A 18 1.36 -1.20 3.45
N PHE A 19 0.65 -2.14 4.04
CA PHE A 19 -0.35 -2.90 3.30
C PHE A 19 -1.42 -1.98 2.75
N HIS A 20 -1.89 -1.05 3.57
CA HIS A 20 -2.90 -0.09 3.13
C HIS A 20 -2.39 0.79 1.98
N ILE A 21 -1.13 1.20 2.05
CA ILE A 21 -0.53 2.03 1.00
C ILE A 21 -0.40 1.22 -0.29
N LEU A 22 0.07 -0.02 -0.20
CA LEU A 22 0.20 -0.86 -1.40
C LEU A 22 -1.15 -1.11 -2.04
N LEU A 23 -2.19 -1.36 -1.23
CA LEU A 23 -3.53 -1.53 -1.77
C LEU A 23 -3.99 -0.27 -2.49
N ALA A 24 -3.70 0.89 -1.91
CA ALA A 24 -4.10 2.15 -2.51
C ALA A 24 -3.44 2.37 -3.87
N LEU A 25 -2.29 1.74 -4.10
CA LEU A 25 -1.55 1.87 -5.35
C LEU A 25 -1.77 0.70 -6.29
N ALA A 26 -2.55 -0.30 -5.89
CA ALA A 26 -2.65 -1.53 -6.66
C ALA A 26 -3.35 -1.32 -8.00
N ASP A 27 -4.27 -0.38 -8.07
CA ASP A 27 -5.06 -0.16 -9.28
C ASP A 27 -4.60 1.05 -10.09
N ASP A 28 -3.81 1.95 -9.51
CA ASP A 28 -3.38 3.14 -10.23
C ASP A 28 -2.28 3.85 -9.46
N LYS A 29 -1.42 4.54 -10.18
CA LYS A 29 -0.45 5.42 -9.54
C LYS A 29 -1.18 6.60 -8.90
N ARG A 30 -0.62 7.11 -7.80
CA ARG A 30 -1.23 8.21 -7.05
C ARG A 30 -0.15 9.09 -6.46
N HIS A 31 -0.49 10.35 -6.26
CA HIS A 31 0.36 11.25 -5.47
C HIS A 31 -0.01 11.09 -3.98
N GLY A 32 0.78 11.75 -3.11
CA GLY A 32 0.63 11.54 -1.68
C GLY A 32 -0.78 11.77 -1.15
N LEU A 33 -1.39 12.89 -1.52
CA LEU A 33 -2.75 13.18 -1.06
C LEU A 33 -3.73 12.13 -1.57
N GLY A 34 -3.55 11.69 -2.81
CA GLY A 34 -4.41 10.64 -3.37
C GLY A 34 -4.29 9.33 -2.63
N ILE A 35 -3.06 9.00 -2.19
CA ILE A 35 -2.86 7.79 -1.39
C ILE A 35 -3.61 7.92 -0.06
N LEU A 36 -3.49 9.07 0.60
CA LEU A 36 -4.17 9.27 1.87
C LEU A 36 -5.68 9.13 1.71
N GLN A 37 -6.23 9.72 0.66
CA GLN A 37 -7.66 9.64 0.39
C GLN A 37 -8.10 8.22 0.13
N GLU A 38 -7.32 7.48 -0.64
CA GLU A 38 -7.67 6.11 -0.98
C GLU A 38 -7.62 5.21 0.24
N VAL A 39 -6.60 5.37 1.10
CA VAL A 39 -6.52 4.57 2.33
C VAL A 39 -7.73 4.83 3.21
N THR A 40 -8.13 6.09 3.34
CA THR A 40 -9.31 6.42 4.12
C THR A 40 -10.55 5.74 3.55
N GLU A 41 -10.74 5.81 2.24
CA GLU A 41 -11.90 5.22 1.59
C GLU A 41 -11.94 3.70 1.72
N GLN A 42 -10.82 3.05 1.44
CA GLN A 42 -10.83 1.58 1.43
C GLN A 42 -10.95 0.98 2.83
N THR A 43 -10.74 1.78 3.86
CA THR A 43 -10.91 1.32 5.24
C THR A 43 -12.18 1.85 5.89
N GLY A 44 -13.04 2.50 5.11
CA GLY A 44 -14.27 3.08 5.65
C GLY A 44 -14.01 4.16 6.68
N GLY A 45 -12.89 4.84 6.57
CA GLY A 45 -12.53 5.91 7.48
C GLY A 45 -11.85 5.47 8.76
N HIS A 46 -11.65 4.15 8.95
CA HIS A 46 -11.08 3.63 10.19
C HIS A 46 -9.57 3.84 10.29
N ILE A 47 -8.87 3.89 9.16
CA ILE A 47 -7.43 4.04 9.14
C ILE A 47 -7.10 5.37 8.49
N GLN A 48 -6.34 6.18 9.22
CA GLN A 48 -5.82 7.43 8.69
C GLN A 48 -4.30 7.40 8.78
N VAL A 49 -3.67 7.73 7.67
CA VAL A 49 -2.22 7.81 7.60
C VAL A 49 -1.85 9.28 7.54
N TRP A 50 -1.03 9.74 8.47
CA TRP A 50 -0.63 11.13 8.50
C TRP A 50 0.43 11.40 7.44
N PRO A 51 0.50 12.62 6.90
CA PRO A 51 1.47 12.92 5.84
C PRO A 51 2.91 12.55 6.20
N GLY A 52 3.34 12.86 7.41
CA GLY A 52 4.71 12.52 7.82
C GLY A 52 4.95 11.03 7.82
N MET A 53 3.98 10.27 8.33
CA MET A 53 4.07 8.82 8.33
C MET A 53 4.05 8.28 6.90
N LEU A 54 3.21 8.86 6.05
CA LEU A 54 3.12 8.42 4.66
C LEU A 54 4.46 8.58 3.95
N TYR A 55 5.06 9.77 4.03
CA TYR A 55 6.29 10.03 3.28
C TYR A 55 7.46 9.23 3.80
N LEU A 56 7.51 8.99 5.12
CA LEU A 56 8.53 8.10 5.67
C LEU A 56 8.33 6.68 5.16
N ALA A 57 7.08 6.21 5.13
CA ALA A 57 6.78 4.87 4.63
C ALA A 57 7.15 4.76 3.15
N LEU A 58 6.78 5.77 2.34
CA LEU A 58 7.08 5.73 0.91
C LEU A 58 8.57 5.69 0.67
N LYS A 59 9.35 6.43 1.47
CA LYS A 59 10.79 6.39 1.33
C LYS A 59 11.32 5.00 1.60
N ARG A 60 10.89 4.38 2.69
CA ARG A 60 11.33 3.04 3.04
C ARG A 60 10.86 2.01 2.05
N MET A 61 9.62 2.14 1.58
CA MET A 61 9.07 1.20 0.61
C MET A 61 9.79 1.32 -0.73
N THR A 62 10.21 2.53 -1.08
CA THR A 62 11.03 2.71 -2.27
C THR A 62 12.38 2.01 -2.11
N ASP A 63 13.00 2.18 -0.94
CA ASP A 63 14.28 1.52 -0.65
C ASP A 63 14.15 0.01 -0.69
N GLU A 64 12.99 -0.51 -0.27
CA GLU A 64 12.74 -1.96 -0.28
C GLU A 64 12.30 -2.47 -1.64
N GLY A 65 12.08 -1.58 -2.59
CA GLY A 65 11.68 -1.98 -3.94
C GLY A 65 10.19 -2.26 -4.12
N LEU A 66 9.36 -1.86 -3.16
CA LEU A 66 7.93 -2.15 -3.21
C LEU A 66 7.16 -1.12 -4.02
N VAL A 67 7.64 0.10 -4.05
CA VAL A 67 7.04 1.18 -4.84
C VAL A 67 8.15 1.93 -5.56
N SER A 68 7.78 2.67 -6.59
CA SER A 68 8.74 3.53 -7.29
C SER A 68 8.07 4.87 -7.55
N GLU A 69 8.89 5.90 -7.55
CA GLU A 69 8.46 7.23 -7.94
C GLU A 69 8.23 7.26 -9.44
N THR A 70 7.21 7.99 -9.86
CA THR A 70 6.94 8.16 -11.28
C THR A 70 6.39 9.57 -11.49
N GLU A 71 6.29 9.96 -12.74
CA GLU A 71 5.86 11.31 -13.06
C GLU A 71 4.35 11.42 -13.00
N ALA A 72 3.90 12.65 -12.71
CA ALA A 72 2.48 12.97 -12.74
C ALA A 72 1.96 12.81 -14.17
N PRO A 73 0.66 12.49 -14.30
CA PRO A 73 0.04 12.52 -15.64
C PRO A 73 0.20 13.90 -16.25
N ALA A 74 0.27 13.94 -17.58
CA ALA A 74 0.53 15.18 -18.30
C ALA A 74 -0.54 16.24 -18.03
N ASP A 75 -1.77 15.78 -17.80
CA ASP A 75 -2.89 16.69 -17.56
C ASP A 75 -3.13 16.98 -16.09
N PHE A 76 -2.27 16.50 -15.22
CA PHE A 76 -2.42 16.73 -13.78
C PHE A 76 -1.93 18.13 -13.44
N VAL A 77 -2.80 18.95 -12.91
CA VAL A 77 -2.51 20.33 -12.61
C VAL A 77 -2.69 20.57 -11.10
N THR A 78 -1.68 21.18 -10.48
CA THR A 78 -1.78 21.64 -9.11
C THR A 78 -1.38 23.11 -9.07
N GLY A 79 -1.77 23.78 -8.01
CA GLY A 79 -1.37 25.15 -7.82
C GLY A 79 0.06 25.35 -7.37
N GLY A 80 0.74 24.28 -6.99
CA GLY A 80 2.02 24.41 -6.32
C GLY A 80 3.17 23.60 -6.90
N GLY A 81 3.22 23.38 -8.18
CA GLY A 81 4.33 22.67 -8.78
C GLY A 81 3.99 21.24 -9.10
N ARG A 82 5.03 20.43 -9.33
CA ARG A 82 4.82 19.06 -9.81
C ARG A 82 4.86 18.08 -8.65
N PRO A 83 3.73 17.47 -8.31
CA PRO A 83 3.72 16.49 -7.22
C PRO A 83 4.41 15.21 -7.68
N ARG A 84 4.95 14.48 -6.71
CA ARG A 84 5.50 13.16 -6.96
C ARG A 84 4.38 12.16 -6.97
N PHE A 85 4.40 11.32 -8.00
CA PHE A 85 3.49 10.18 -8.07
C PHE A 85 4.26 8.93 -7.72
N TYR A 86 3.55 7.93 -7.23
CA TYR A 86 4.12 6.65 -6.85
C TYR A 86 3.30 5.55 -7.48
N ARG A 87 3.96 4.46 -7.81
CA ARG A 87 3.29 3.27 -8.33
C ARG A 87 3.84 2.05 -7.64
N ILE A 88 3.03 1.01 -7.59
CA ILE A 88 3.42 -0.26 -7.03
C ILE A 88 4.34 -0.97 -8.04
N THR A 89 5.35 -1.66 -7.54
CA THR A 89 6.27 -2.44 -8.38
C THR A 89 5.78 -3.88 -8.45
N PRO A 90 6.35 -4.69 -9.37
CA PRO A 90 6.02 -6.12 -9.35
C PRO A 90 6.32 -6.78 -8.01
N LEU A 91 7.41 -6.41 -7.35
CA LEU A 91 7.69 -6.93 -6.01
C LEU A 91 6.62 -6.47 -5.03
N GLY A 92 6.19 -5.20 -5.14
CA GLY A 92 5.11 -4.69 -4.30
C GLY A 92 3.82 -5.44 -4.49
N VAL A 93 3.49 -5.81 -5.73
CA VAL A 93 2.30 -6.61 -6.00
C VAL A 93 2.39 -7.96 -5.29
N ARG A 94 3.55 -8.61 -5.38
CA ARG A 94 3.71 -9.91 -4.72
C ARG A 94 3.62 -9.80 -3.21
N ALA A 95 4.20 -8.75 -2.64
CA ALA A 95 4.14 -8.53 -1.20
C ALA A 95 2.70 -8.23 -0.77
N CYS A 96 1.99 -7.42 -1.54
CA CYS A 96 0.62 -7.08 -1.26
C CYS A 96 -0.27 -8.33 -1.32
N LYS A 97 -0.07 -9.16 -2.34
CA LYS A 97 -0.85 -10.39 -2.47
C LYS A 97 -0.62 -11.33 -1.30
N ALA A 98 0.64 -11.50 -0.89
CA ALA A 98 0.94 -12.37 0.25
C ALA A 98 0.28 -11.87 1.53
N GLU A 99 0.26 -10.55 1.71
CA GLU A 99 -0.38 -9.98 2.89
C GLU A 99 -1.90 -10.12 2.80
N ALA A 100 -2.48 -9.90 1.62
CA ALA A 100 -3.91 -10.08 1.43
C ALA A 100 -4.32 -11.53 1.69
N ASP A 101 -3.52 -12.50 1.23
CA ASP A 101 -3.79 -13.91 1.48
C ASP A 101 -3.78 -14.21 2.97
N ARG A 102 -2.86 -13.59 3.70
CA ARG A 102 -2.79 -13.76 5.15
C ARG A 102 -4.05 -13.24 5.83
N HIS A 103 -4.51 -12.07 5.42
CA HIS A 103 -5.74 -11.49 5.96
C HIS A 103 -6.96 -12.35 5.59
N ALA A 104 -7.00 -12.86 4.36
CA ALA A 104 -8.11 -13.71 3.94
C ALA A 104 -8.19 -14.96 4.79
N ARG A 105 -7.03 -15.52 5.15
CA ARG A 105 -7.01 -16.70 6.01
C ARG A 105 -7.63 -16.40 7.38
N LEU A 106 -7.35 -15.23 7.92
CA LEU A 106 -7.92 -14.82 9.19
C LEU A 106 -9.43 -14.60 9.09
N VAL A 107 -9.87 -13.98 7.98
CA VAL A 107 -11.30 -13.80 7.75
C VAL A 107 -12.00 -15.16 7.67
N ASN A 108 -11.40 -16.11 6.95
CA ASN A 108 -11.97 -17.44 6.85
C ASN A 108 -12.03 -18.15 8.22
N ALA A 109 -11.00 -17.93 9.05
CA ALA A 109 -11.03 -18.48 10.40
C ALA A 109 -12.17 -17.89 11.21
N ALA A 110 -12.42 -16.59 11.06
CA ALA A 110 -13.51 -15.92 11.76
C ALA A 110 -14.86 -16.45 11.31
N ARG A 111 -15.00 -16.76 10.01
CA ARG A 111 -16.24 -17.35 9.51
C ARG A 111 -16.44 -18.75 10.06
N ALA A 112 -15.36 -19.56 10.09
CA ALA A 112 -15.45 -20.91 10.62
C ALA A 112 -15.83 -20.92 12.10
N LYS A 113 -15.40 -19.91 12.83
CA LYS A 113 -15.68 -19.79 14.24
C LYS A 113 -16.97 -19.02 14.53
N ARG A 114 -17.69 -18.65 13.47
CA ARG A 114 -18.96 -17.96 13.51
C ARG A 114 -18.90 -16.56 14.11
N ILE A 115 -17.73 -15.94 14.06
CA ILE A 115 -17.58 -14.53 14.40
C ILE A 115 -18.14 -13.66 13.27
N LEU A 116 -17.94 -14.12 12.03
CA LEU A 116 -18.49 -13.45 10.84
C LEU A 116 -19.46 -14.37 10.16
N ARG A 117 -20.46 -13.76 9.52
CA ARG A 117 -21.40 -14.51 8.73
C ARG A 117 -20.71 -15.08 7.50
N LYS A 118 -21.22 -16.22 7.07
CA LYS A 118 -20.86 -16.72 5.75
C LYS A 118 -21.44 -15.81 4.70
N ASP A 119 -20.73 -15.70 3.59
CA ASP A 119 -21.30 -14.98 2.46
C ASP A 119 -22.55 -15.67 1.97
N PRO A 120 -23.54 -14.87 1.53
CA PRO A 120 -24.80 -15.41 1.03
C PRO A 120 -24.59 -16.35 -0.15
#